data_25ec5ae4304b2987ee0422bc33f45bf8
#
_entry.id   25ec5ae4304b2987ee0422bc33f45bf8
#
_cell.length_a   1.000
_cell.length_b   1.000
_cell.length_c   1.000
_cell.angle_alpha   90.00
_cell.angle_beta   90.00
_cell.angle_gamma   90.00
#
_symmetry.space_group_name_H-M   'P 1'
#
loop_
_entity.id
_entity.type
_entity.pdbx_description
1 polymer ?
#
loop_
_entity_poly.entity_id
_entity_poly.type
_entity_poly.pdbx_seq_one_letter_code
_entity_poly.pdbx_strand_id
1 'polypeptide(L)'
;MDEIHVTGKASLSGEIFIQGSKNAALPMIAASLMHRGLSILRGCPRISDVFCMEEILKSLGAVTWWDDHDLYMDCSCADGTEIPAVYTGRMRSSIILAGAVLARNRKCRIGYPGGCTIGKRPIDLHLMALRALGADVRENASGLDGECVRFEGQDIVFPKSSVGAAQQTILAAVLAKGVTHLYNCAKEPEVFWLCRYLKTMGALIEGEETGEITIRGVDELKGGDYRIPPDRIVAGTYLCAAAAARSKIILHDVPVEELQSFMEVYRKIGGQYQVNGGTLEVNGKNAVRPAVLVETEIYPGFPTDLQAPLMAVLTGAQGQSTIRENIFDRRFGSAFQMKKMGADISVSGNQAIIRGGKTLKGTQVQAGDLRGGAALLIAALMAEGETCVTGAGFISRGYEHICEDLRTLGCRIWQPGTEDLRIYERK
;
A
#
# COMPACT_ATOMS: atom_id res chain seq x y z
N MET A 1 -18.21 -10.94 10.61
CA MET A 1 -17.49 -10.76 11.88
C MET A 1 -16.10 -10.27 11.56
N ASP A 2 -15.54 -9.34 12.34
CA ASP A 2 -14.31 -8.62 12.03
C ASP A 2 -13.09 -9.22 12.77
N GLU A 3 -12.94 -10.55 12.66
CA GLU A 3 -11.86 -11.28 13.34
C GLU A 3 -11.30 -12.43 12.49
N ILE A 4 -10.01 -12.73 12.69
CA ILE A 4 -9.27 -13.82 12.05
C ILE A 4 -8.64 -14.67 13.15
N HIS A 5 -8.82 -15.98 13.07
CA HIS A 5 -8.22 -16.96 13.98
C HIS A 5 -7.07 -17.69 13.30
N VAL A 6 -5.96 -17.84 14.00
CA VAL A 6 -4.74 -18.50 13.53
C VAL A 6 -4.28 -19.52 14.56
N THR A 7 -4.13 -20.78 14.15
CA THR A 7 -3.42 -21.78 14.96
C THR A 7 -1.92 -21.61 14.75
N GLY A 8 -1.19 -21.38 15.83
CA GLY A 8 0.24 -21.14 15.79
C GLY A 8 1.08 -22.41 15.58
N LYS A 9 2.43 -22.26 15.65
CA LYS A 9 3.41 -23.29 15.23
C LYS A 9 3.14 -23.80 13.83
N ALA A 10 2.75 -22.87 12.93
CA ALA A 10 2.44 -23.19 11.54
C ALA A 10 3.69 -23.70 10.79
N SER A 11 3.48 -24.63 9.88
CA SER A 11 4.48 -25.05 8.90
C SER A 11 3.91 -24.73 7.52
N LEU A 12 4.58 -23.84 6.79
CA LEU A 12 4.12 -23.41 5.48
C LEU A 12 4.86 -24.17 4.37
N SER A 13 4.13 -24.52 3.32
CA SER A 13 4.67 -25.13 2.10
C SER A 13 3.72 -24.89 0.93
N GLY A 14 4.22 -24.97 -0.29
CA GLY A 14 3.42 -24.72 -1.49
C GLY A 14 3.76 -23.39 -2.14
N GLU A 15 2.84 -22.91 -2.96
CA GLU A 15 3.05 -21.75 -3.82
C GLU A 15 1.82 -20.84 -3.83
N ILE A 16 2.06 -19.54 -4.01
CA ILE A 16 1.04 -18.50 -4.20
C ILE A 16 1.49 -17.47 -5.22
N PHE A 17 0.52 -16.76 -5.78
CA PHE A 17 0.74 -15.63 -6.69
C PHE A 17 0.57 -14.32 -5.95
N ILE A 18 1.45 -13.36 -6.24
CA ILE A 18 1.37 -12.03 -5.62
C ILE A 18 0.31 -11.20 -6.34
N GLN A 19 -0.64 -10.69 -5.59
CA GLN A 19 -1.70 -9.80 -6.07
C GLN A 19 -1.16 -8.50 -6.66
N GLY A 20 -2.00 -7.78 -7.41
CA GLY A 20 -1.70 -6.44 -7.90
C GLY A 20 -1.45 -5.42 -6.76
N SER A 21 -0.56 -4.46 -7.04
CA SER A 21 -0.14 -3.44 -6.06
C SER A 21 -1.27 -2.46 -5.75
N LYS A 22 -1.68 -2.43 -4.49
CA LYS A 22 -2.59 -1.42 -3.96
C LYS A 22 -2.12 0.00 -4.25
N ASN A 23 -0.85 0.27 -3.92
CA ASN A 23 -0.30 1.62 -3.96
C ASN A 23 -0.07 2.12 -5.41
N ALA A 24 -0.02 1.21 -6.39
CA ALA A 24 -0.05 1.53 -7.81
C ALA A 24 -1.50 1.65 -8.34
N ALA A 25 -2.41 0.77 -7.92
CA ALA A 25 -3.80 0.77 -8.37
C ALA A 25 -4.52 2.07 -8.03
N LEU A 26 -4.42 2.57 -6.80
CA LEU A 26 -5.16 3.75 -6.36
C LEU A 26 -4.87 5.01 -7.18
N PRO A 27 -3.61 5.41 -7.44
CA PRO A 27 -3.34 6.56 -8.31
C PRO A 27 -3.67 6.30 -9.78
N MET A 28 -3.59 5.06 -10.27
CA MET A 28 -4.01 4.72 -11.63
C MET A 28 -5.54 4.81 -11.81
N ILE A 29 -6.32 4.42 -10.80
CA ILE A 29 -7.77 4.63 -10.77
C ILE A 29 -8.08 6.15 -10.80
N ALA A 30 -7.34 6.96 -10.03
CA ALA A 30 -7.49 8.42 -10.12
C ALA A 30 -7.10 8.98 -11.49
N ALA A 31 -6.07 8.42 -12.15
CA ALA A 31 -5.64 8.80 -13.48
C ALA A 31 -6.72 8.48 -14.55
N SER A 32 -7.51 7.44 -14.37
CA SER A 32 -8.60 7.09 -15.30
C SER A 32 -9.66 8.19 -15.43
N LEU A 33 -9.84 9.04 -14.39
CA LEU A 33 -10.68 10.24 -14.48
C LEU A 33 -10.15 11.27 -15.51
N MET A 34 -8.85 11.26 -15.81
CA MET A 34 -8.24 12.25 -16.70
C MET A 34 -8.64 12.09 -18.17
N HIS A 35 -9.28 10.99 -18.53
CA HIS A 35 -9.81 10.69 -19.86
C HIS A 35 -11.34 10.66 -19.87
N ARG A 36 -11.98 11.12 -20.97
CA ARG A 36 -13.43 11.05 -21.22
C ARG A 36 -13.77 9.79 -22.04
N GLY A 37 -13.77 8.63 -21.41
CA GLY A 37 -14.05 7.33 -22.03
C GLY A 37 -13.62 6.16 -21.17
N LEU A 38 -13.49 5.01 -21.80
CA LEU A 38 -13.17 3.75 -21.14
C LEU A 38 -11.67 3.62 -20.85
N SER A 39 -11.34 3.24 -19.62
CA SER A 39 -10.01 2.77 -19.20
C SER A 39 -10.13 1.40 -18.54
N ILE A 40 -9.11 0.58 -18.65
CA ILE A 40 -9.06 -0.79 -18.12
C ILE A 40 -7.80 -0.95 -17.28
N LEU A 41 -7.95 -1.38 -16.02
CA LEU A 41 -6.83 -1.78 -15.16
C LEU A 41 -6.89 -3.29 -14.93
N ARG A 42 -5.94 -4.01 -15.54
CA ARG A 42 -5.88 -5.47 -15.48
C ARG A 42 -5.14 -5.95 -14.24
N GLY A 43 -5.63 -7.03 -13.65
CA GLY A 43 -5.05 -7.59 -12.43
C GLY A 43 -5.15 -6.63 -11.23
N CYS A 44 -6.21 -5.83 -11.18
CA CYS A 44 -6.47 -4.90 -10.10
C CYS A 44 -6.89 -5.67 -8.84
N PRO A 45 -6.26 -5.40 -7.67
CA PRO A 45 -6.59 -6.14 -6.45
C PRO A 45 -7.98 -5.77 -5.93
N ARG A 46 -8.77 -6.78 -5.56
CA ARG A 46 -10.14 -6.61 -5.04
C ARG A 46 -10.14 -6.36 -3.53
N ILE A 47 -9.56 -5.25 -3.14
CA ILE A 47 -9.38 -4.83 -1.75
C ILE A 47 -10.28 -3.64 -1.40
N SER A 48 -10.58 -3.45 -0.12
CA SER A 48 -11.55 -2.43 0.29
C SER A 48 -11.13 -0.99 -0.05
N ASP A 49 -9.83 -0.68 -0.14
CA ASP A 49 -9.38 0.65 -0.57
C ASP A 49 -9.62 0.88 -2.08
N VAL A 50 -9.51 -0.16 -2.92
CA VAL A 50 -9.85 -0.09 -4.35
C VAL A 50 -11.36 0.09 -4.53
N PHE A 51 -12.19 -0.68 -3.83
CA PHE A 51 -13.63 -0.48 -3.85
C PHE A 51 -14.06 0.91 -3.37
N CYS A 52 -13.35 1.46 -2.37
CA CYS A 52 -13.61 2.83 -1.93
C CYS A 52 -13.28 3.87 -3.03
N MET A 53 -12.19 3.70 -3.77
CA MET A 53 -11.87 4.56 -4.93
C MET A 53 -12.92 4.42 -6.04
N GLU A 54 -13.36 3.20 -6.32
CA GLU A 54 -14.42 2.92 -7.28
C GLU A 54 -15.73 3.65 -6.92
N GLU A 55 -16.13 3.60 -5.64
CA GLU A 55 -17.31 4.33 -5.16
C GLU A 55 -17.16 5.86 -5.29
N ILE A 56 -15.95 6.38 -5.09
CA ILE A 56 -15.67 7.80 -5.35
C ILE A 56 -15.84 8.11 -6.83
N LEU A 57 -15.31 7.29 -7.74
CA LEU A 57 -15.49 7.50 -9.19
C LEU A 57 -16.97 7.48 -9.59
N LYS A 58 -17.73 6.52 -9.07
CA LYS A 58 -19.20 6.44 -9.27
C LYS A 58 -19.90 7.70 -8.76
N SER A 59 -19.51 8.22 -7.60
CA SER A 59 -20.08 9.46 -7.06
C SER A 59 -19.77 10.69 -7.91
N LEU A 60 -18.70 10.64 -8.71
CA LEU A 60 -18.34 11.68 -9.69
C LEU A 60 -19.01 11.48 -11.05
N GLY A 61 -19.77 10.39 -11.24
CA GLY A 61 -20.51 10.09 -12.47
C GLY A 61 -19.86 9.08 -13.40
N ALA A 62 -18.81 8.39 -12.98
CA ALA A 62 -18.22 7.28 -13.75
C ALA A 62 -19.11 6.02 -13.65
N VAL A 63 -19.04 5.18 -14.68
CA VAL A 63 -19.60 3.83 -14.68
C VAL A 63 -18.45 2.83 -14.57
N THR A 64 -18.55 1.90 -13.61
CA THR A 64 -17.50 0.92 -13.39
C THR A 64 -18.05 -0.50 -13.34
N TRP A 65 -17.29 -1.48 -13.80
CA TRP A 65 -17.61 -2.90 -13.66
C TRP A 65 -16.34 -3.73 -13.62
N TRP A 66 -16.49 -4.97 -13.22
CA TRP A 66 -15.40 -5.92 -13.09
C TRP A 66 -15.61 -7.12 -14.02
N ASP A 67 -14.51 -7.61 -14.59
CA ASP A 67 -14.40 -8.92 -15.19
C ASP A 67 -13.21 -9.62 -14.52
N ASP A 68 -13.51 -10.56 -13.61
CA ASP A 68 -12.55 -11.15 -12.68
C ASP A 68 -11.74 -10.06 -11.93
N HIS A 69 -10.44 -9.93 -12.21
CA HIS A 69 -9.55 -8.91 -11.63
C HIS A 69 -9.31 -7.72 -12.56
N ASP A 70 -10.02 -7.62 -13.65
CA ASP A 70 -9.93 -6.48 -14.56
C ASP A 70 -11.02 -5.45 -14.21
N LEU A 71 -10.58 -4.26 -13.81
CA LEU A 71 -11.47 -3.13 -13.49
C LEU A 71 -11.65 -2.25 -14.72
N TYR A 72 -12.88 -2.16 -15.19
CA TYR A 72 -13.32 -1.28 -16.27
C TYR A 72 -13.91 -0.01 -15.70
N MET A 73 -13.52 1.15 -16.24
CA MET A 73 -13.97 2.47 -15.77
C MET A 73 -14.31 3.34 -16.97
N ASP A 74 -15.58 3.56 -17.22
CA ASP A 74 -16.05 4.56 -18.20
C ASP A 74 -16.26 5.90 -17.49
N CYS A 75 -15.37 6.82 -17.75
CA CYS A 75 -15.39 8.16 -17.19
C CYS A 75 -15.98 9.21 -18.17
N SER A 76 -16.69 8.82 -19.23
CA SER A 76 -17.27 9.73 -20.22
C SER A 76 -18.08 10.84 -19.58
N CYS A 77 -18.91 10.51 -18.57
CA CYS A 77 -19.82 11.41 -17.87
C CYS A 77 -19.38 11.77 -16.45
N ALA A 78 -18.09 11.59 -16.10
CA ALA A 78 -17.60 11.86 -14.76
C ALA A 78 -17.30 13.36 -14.54
N ASP A 79 -18.33 14.18 -14.54
CA ASP A 79 -18.27 15.64 -14.41
C ASP A 79 -18.53 16.15 -12.98
N GLY A 80 -18.68 15.25 -12.01
CA GLY A 80 -18.82 15.57 -10.59
C GLY A 80 -17.60 16.29 -10.03
N THR A 81 -17.84 17.23 -9.12
CA THR A 81 -16.79 18.08 -8.52
C THR A 81 -16.71 17.92 -7.00
N GLU A 82 -17.59 17.12 -6.41
CA GLU A 82 -17.64 16.91 -4.96
C GLU A 82 -17.34 15.45 -4.60
N ILE A 83 -16.33 15.25 -3.75
CA ILE A 83 -15.97 13.95 -3.21
C ILE A 83 -16.45 13.89 -1.76
N PRO A 84 -17.49 13.07 -1.48
CA PRO A 84 -18.13 13.01 -0.18
C PRO A 84 -17.19 12.60 0.96
N ALA A 85 -17.29 13.28 2.12
CA ALA A 85 -16.45 13.02 3.29
C ALA A 85 -16.56 11.58 3.83
N VAL A 86 -17.68 10.89 3.57
CA VAL A 86 -17.88 9.48 3.96
C VAL A 86 -16.85 8.53 3.31
N TYR A 87 -16.37 8.87 2.12
CA TYR A 87 -15.33 8.10 1.42
C TYR A 87 -13.92 8.58 1.81
N THR A 88 -13.70 9.91 1.83
CA THR A 88 -12.36 10.46 2.13
C THR A 88 -11.93 10.13 3.55
N GLY A 89 -12.85 10.08 4.50
CA GLY A 89 -12.60 9.66 5.88
C GLY A 89 -12.11 8.22 6.04
N ARG A 90 -12.36 7.34 5.06
CA ARG A 90 -11.93 5.94 5.09
C ARG A 90 -10.51 5.74 4.57
N MET A 91 -10.03 6.61 3.68
CA MET A 91 -8.82 6.36 2.92
C MET A 91 -7.98 7.63 2.73
N ARG A 92 -6.73 7.59 3.21
CA ARG A 92 -5.79 8.72 3.09
C ARG A 92 -5.49 9.12 1.64
N SER A 93 -5.33 8.12 0.74
CA SER A 93 -4.99 8.34 -0.66
C SER A 93 -6.11 9.04 -1.47
N SER A 94 -7.32 9.20 -0.92
CA SER A 94 -8.38 9.98 -1.58
C SER A 94 -7.96 11.40 -1.96
N ILE A 95 -7.00 11.99 -1.22
CA ILE A 95 -6.50 13.35 -1.48
C ILE A 95 -5.89 13.51 -2.89
N ILE A 96 -5.32 12.45 -3.48
CA ILE A 96 -4.72 12.52 -4.82
C ILE A 96 -5.76 12.86 -5.89
N LEU A 97 -7.03 12.51 -5.66
CA LEU A 97 -8.14 12.83 -6.57
C LEU A 97 -8.33 14.34 -6.77
N ALA A 98 -7.93 15.16 -5.79
CA ALA A 98 -8.08 16.61 -5.92
C ALA A 98 -7.33 17.14 -7.15
N GLY A 99 -6.13 16.62 -7.45
CA GLY A 99 -5.38 16.96 -8.64
C GLY A 99 -6.11 16.57 -9.94
N ALA A 100 -6.60 15.32 -10.00
CA ALA A 100 -7.31 14.80 -11.16
C ALA A 100 -8.64 15.55 -11.43
N VAL A 101 -9.45 15.76 -10.38
CA VAL A 101 -10.75 16.45 -10.50
C VAL A 101 -10.57 17.92 -10.89
N LEU A 102 -9.61 18.62 -10.27
CA LEU A 102 -9.30 20.01 -10.66
C LEU A 102 -8.79 20.11 -12.10
N ALA A 103 -7.92 19.21 -12.53
CA ALA A 103 -7.41 19.21 -13.90
C ALA A 103 -8.53 19.01 -14.94
N ARG A 104 -9.46 18.08 -14.64
CA ARG A 104 -10.58 17.72 -15.52
C ARG A 104 -11.75 18.72 -15.42
N ASN A 105 -12.27 18.94 -14.19
CA ASN A 105 -13.56 19.60 -13.95
C ASN A 105 -13.41 21.04 -13.45
N ARG A 106 -12.17 21.55 -13.28
CA ARG A 106 -11.85 22.93 -12.90
C ARG A 106 -12.30 23.33 -11.49
N LYS A 107 -13.06 22.49 -10.82
CA LYS A 107 -13.55 22.66 -9.46
C LYS A 107 -13.47 21.36 -8.71
N CYS A 108 -13.12 21.40 -7.42
CA CYS A 108 -13.08 20.24 -6.55
C CYS A 108 -13.44 20.62 -5.11
N ARG A 109 -14.42 19.93 -4.54
CA ARG A 109 -14.67 19.92 -3.11
C ARG A 109 -14.36 18.53 -2.58
N ILE A 110 -13.51 18.42 -1.59
CA ILE A 110 -13.09 17.13 -1.01
C ILE A 110 -12.97 17.20 0.51
N GLY A 111 -13.57 16.23 1.20
CA GLY A 111 -13.43 16.10 2.66
C GLY A 111 -12.00 15.80 3.10
N TYR A 112 -11.64 16.12 4.34
CA TYR A 112 -10.32 15.77 4.87
C TYR A 112 -10.05 14.27 4.78
N PRO A 113 -8.85 13.88 4.29
CA PRO A 113 -8.50 12.46 4.15
C PRO A 113 -8.23 11.85 5.53
N GLY A 114 -8.92 10.75 5.82
CA GLY A 114 -8.84 9.99 7.07
C GLY A 114 -8.15 8.64 6.89
N GLY A 115 -8.60 7.65 7.66
CA GLY A 115 -8.24 6.24 7.48
C GLY A 115 -6.85 5.83 7.94
N CYS A 116 -6.16 6.62 8.81
CA CYS A 116 -4.81 6.27 9.25
C CYS A 116 -4.55 6.66 10.71
N THR A 117 -4.08 5.68 11.49
CA THR A 117 -3.75 5.82 12.92
C THR A 117 -2.24 5.95 13.19
N ILE A 118 -1.40 5.94 12.14
CA ILE A 118 0.08 5.85 12.24
C ILE A 118 0.79 7.20 12.44
N GLY A 119 0.05 8.28 12.75
CA GLY A 119 0.60 9.59 13.05
C GLY A 119 0.02 10.73 12.21
N LYS A 120 0.54 11.94 12.42
CA LYS A 120 0.14 13.13 11.65
C LYS A 120 0.61 12.99 10.20
N ARG A 121 -0.28 13.23 9.26
CA ARG A 121 0.00 13.22 7.83
C ARG A 121 -0.56 14.49 7.21
N PRO A 122 0.18 15.60 7.32
CA PRO A 122 -0.26 16.89 6.79
C PRO A 122 -0.45 16.81 5.27
N ILE A 123 -1.26 17.72 4.74
CA ILE A 123 -1.53 17.84 3.29
C ILE A 123 -0.89 19.09 2.69
N ASP A 124 0.00 19.72 3.44
CA ASP A 124 0.73 20.94 3.10
C ASP A 124 1.41 20.87 1.72
N LEU A 125 2.09 19.76 1.42
CA LEU A 125 2.76 19.56 0.12
C LEU A 125 1.77 19.41 -1.03
N HIS A 126 0.61 18.80 -0.76
CA HIS A 126 -0.48 18.68 -1.72
C HIS A 126 -1.03 20.07 -2.09
N LEU A 127 -1.28 20.91 -1.08
CA LEU A 127 -1.78 22.27 -1.30
C LEU A 127 -0.74 23.17 -1.95
N MET A 128 0.53 23.06 -1.51
CA MET A 128 1.65 23.81 -2.10
C MET A 128 1.72 23.57 -3.61
N ALA A 129 1.69 22.31 -4.03
CA ALA A 129 1.83 21.96 -5.45
C ALA A 129 0.63 22.39 -6.29
N LEU A 130 -0.61 22.21 -5.82
CA LEU A 130 -1.81 22.69 -6.54
C LEU A 130 -1.82 24.19 -6.68
N ARG A 131 -1.45 24.93 -5.62
CA ARG A 131 -1.35 26.40 -5.66
C ARG A 131 -0.24 26.87 -6.61
N ALA A 132 0.91 26.20 -6.61
CA ALA A 132 2.00 26.50 -7.55
C ALA A 132 1.55 26.35 -9.01
N LEU A 133 0.74 25.32 -9.32
CA LEU A 133 0.16 25.12 -10.66
C LEU A 133 -0.98 26.10 -10.99
N GLY A 134 -1.38 26.99 -10.06
CA GLY A 134 -2.35 28.06 -10.30
C GLY A 134 -3.77 27.80 -9.79
N ALA A 135 -4.00 26.77 -8.98
CA ALA A 135 -5.30 26.58 -8.33
C ALA A 135 -5.48 27.50 -7.11
N ASP A 136 -6.66 28.07 -6.95
CA ASP A 136 -7.11 28.65 -5.68
C ASP A 136 -7.68 27.52 -4.81
N VAL A 137 -6.89 27.04 -3.85
CA VAL A 137 -7.31 25.98 -2.92
C VAL A 137 -7.36 26.53 -1.51
N ARG A 138 -8.52 26.41 -0.88
CA ARG A 138 -8.82 26.89 0.48
C ARG A 138 -9.19 25.72 1.39
N GLU A 139 -8.66 25.75 2.59
CA GLU A 139 -9.07 24.84 3.65
C GLU A 139 -10.25 25.41 4.41
N ASN A 140 -11.20 24.57 4.78
CA ASN A 140 -12.33 24.92 5.62
C ASN A 140 -12.56 23.81 6.68
N ALA A 141 -13.57 23.96 7.54
CA ALA A 141 -13.84 23.01 8.62
C ALA A 141 -14.19 21.59 8.13
N SER A 142 -14.70 21.44 6.89
CA SER A 142 -15.16 20.16 6.32
C SER A 142 -14.15 19.51 5.37
N GLY A 143 -13.13 20.25 4.90
CA GLY A 143 -12.17 19.75 3.92
C GLY A 143 -11.52 20.85 3.10
N LEU A 144 -11.42 20.64 1.79
CA LEU A 144 -10.80 21.52 0.82
C LEU A 144 -11.82 21.93 -0.24
N ASP A 145 -11.85 23.22 -0.58
CA ASP A 145 -12.50 23.76 -1.76
C ASP A 145 -11.42 24.27 -2.71
N GLY A 146 -11.43 23.81 -3.96
CA GLY A 146 -10.47 24.21 -4.98
C GLY A 146 -11.14 24.61 -6.27
N GLU A 147 -10.59 25.65 -6.91
CA GLU A 147 -11.01 26.11 -8.24
C GLU A 147 -9.75 26.43 -9.09
N CYS A 148 -9.81 26.15 -10.38
CA CYS A 148 -8.73 26.40 -11.31
C CYS A 148 -9.29 26.63 -12.71
N VAL A 149 -8.94 27.74 -13.37
CA VAL A 149 -9.34 27.95 -14.76
C VAL A 149 -8.63 26.94 -15.67
N ARG A 150 -7.32 26.84 -15.55
CA ARG A 150 -6.45 25.84 -16.17
C ARG A 150 -5.14 25.82 -15.37
N PHE A 151 -4.61 24.65 -15.13
CA PHE A 151 -3.27 24.54 -14.56
C PHE A 151 -2.23 25.04 -15.55
N GLU A 152 -1.18 25.69 -15.02
CA GLU A 152 -0.02 26.15 -15.78
C GLU A 152 1.25 25.47 -15.29
N GLY A 153 2.10 25.06 -16.25
CA GLY A 153 3.38 24.40 -15.94
C GLY A 153 4.30 25.30 -15.12
N GLN A 154 4.95 24.71 -14.11
CA GLN A 154 5.79 25.41 -13.15
C GLN A 154 6.96 24.54 -12.69
N ASP A 155 8.02 25.19 -12.22
CA ASP A 155 9.08 24.53 -11.50
C ASP A 155 8.66 24.35 -10.02
N ILE A 156 8.53 23.11 -9.57
CA ILE A 156 8.08 22.77 -8.20
C ILE A 156 9.16 21.97 -7.49
N VAL A 157 9.69 22.50 -6.41
CA VAL A 157 10.67 21.84 -5.54
C VAL A 157 9.97 21.37 -4.28
N PHE A 158 9.88 20.06 -4.08
CA PHE A 158 9.35 19.52 -2.83
C PHE A 158 10.39 19.66 -1.72
N PRO A 159 10.06 20.30 -0.57
CA PRO A 159 10.99 20.46 0.56
C PRO A 159 11.34 19.10 1.21
N LYS A 160 10.49 18.12 1.03
CA LYS A 160 10.69 16.71 1.41
C LYS A 160 9.98 15.80 0.42
N SER A 161 10.51 14.61 0.18
CA SER A 161 9.89 13.60 -0.65
C SER A 161 8.53 13.16 -0.10
N SER A 162 7.51 13.09 -0.96
CA SER A 162 6.15 12.66 -0.62
C SER A 162 5.49 11.97 -1.81
N VAL A 163 5.21 10.67 -1.66
CA VAL A 163 4.55 9.85 -2.69
C VAL A 163 3.21 10.46 -3.11
N GLY A 164 2.33 10.73 -2.13
CA GLY A 164 0.99 11.24 -2.44
C GLY A 164 1.01 12.63 -3.09
N ALA A 165 1.88 13.54 -2.64
CA ALA A 165 1.99 14.87 -3.24
C ALA A 165 2.57 14.78 -4.66
N ALA A 166 3.59 13.94 -4.90
CA ALA A 166 4.13 13.71 -6.24
C ALA A 166 3.04 13.16 -7.18
N GLN A 167 2.33 12.11 -6.78
CA GLN A 167 1.25 11.52 -7.58
C GLN A 167 0.15 12.53 -7.91
N GLN A 168 -0.32 13.30 -6.92
CA GLN A 168 -1.33 14.33 -7.15
C GLN A 168 -0.84 15.42 -8.12
N THR A 169 0.41 15.86 -7.97
CA THR A 169 0.99 16.90 -8.81
C THR A 169 1.18 16.42 -10.25
N ILE A 170 1.62 15.16 -10.44
CA ILE A 170 1.72 14.53 -11.77
C ILE A 170 0.35 14.52 -12.44
N LEU A 171 -0.71 14.06 -11.73
CA LEU A 171 -2.09 14.05 -12.25
C LEU A 171 -2.55 15.46 -12.64
N ALA A 172 -2.24 16.48 -11.85
CA ALA A 172 -2.59 17.86 -12.18
C ALA A 172 -1.79 18.39 -13.40
N ALA A 173 -0.51 18.08 -13.47
CA ALA A 173 0.42 18.64 -14.47
C ALA A 173 0.25 18.06 -15.88
N VAL A 174 -0.24 16.82 -16.03
CA VAL A 174 -0.39 16.19 -17.35
C VAL A 174 -1.38 16.91 -18.29
N LEU A 175 -2.34 17.68 -17.74
CA LEU A 175 -3.27 18.53 -18.49
C LEU A 175 -2.98 20.04 -18.31
N ALA A 176 -1.87 20.41 -17.68
CA ALA A 176 -1.46 21.81 -17.52
C ALA A 176 -1.00 22.39 -18.85
N LYS A 177 -1.08 23.72 -18.99
CA LYS A 177 -0.49 24.41 -20.13
C LYS A 177 1.02 24.57 -19.92
N GLY A 178 1.82 24.15 -20.90
CA GLY A 178 3.28 24.33 -20.86
C GLY A 178 4.02 23.14 -20.24
N VAL A 179 5.11 23.38 -19.56
CA VAL A 179 6.01 22.36 -19.00
C VAL A 179 6.09 22.52 -17.48
N THR A 180 6.00 21.41 -16.77
CA THR A 180 6.19 21.35 -15.31
C THR A 180 7.47 20.56 -15.02
N HIS A 181 8.35 21.13 -14.20
CA HIS A 181 9.51 20.42 -13.66
C HIS A 181 9.30 20.19 -12.16
N LEU A 182 9.38 18.93 -11.76
CA LEU A 182 9.23 18.51 -10.36
C LEU A 182 10.60 18.06 -9.85
N TYR A 183 11.05 18.64 -8.75
CA TYR A 183 12.31 18.31 -8.09
C TYR A 183 12.07 17.70 -6.71
N ASN A 184 12.97 16.79 -6.30
CA ASN A 184 12.88 16.03 -5.06
C ASN A 184 11.59 15.24 -4.95
N CYS A 185 11.13 14.67 -6.07
CA CYS A 185 10.00 13.75 -6.10
C CYS A 185 10.30 12.44 -5.36
N ALA A 186 9.25 11.80 -4.91
CA ALA A 186 9.30 10.43 -4.43
C ALA A 186 9.71 9.49 -5.58
N LYS A 187 10.64 8.57 -5.27
CA LYS A 187 11.18 7.58 -6.23
C LYS A 187 10.55 6.21 -6.07
N GLU A 188 9.55 6.10 -5.21
CA GLU A 188 8.84 4.85 -4.97
C GLU A 188 8.29 4.27 -6.28
N PRO A 189 8.39 2.95 -6.51
CA PRO A 189 7.93 2.29 -7.73
C PRO A 189 6.51 2.67 -8.13
N GLU A 190 5.65 2.95 -7.18
CA GLU A 190 4.25 3.33 -7.39
C GLU A 190 4.09 4.72 -8.05
N VAL A 191 5.11 5.59 -7.98
CA VAL A 191 5.15 6.86 -8.73
C VAL A 191 5.59 6.58 -10.17
N PHE A 192 6.63 5.76 -10.33
CA PHE A 192 7.09 5.30 -11.64
C PHE A 192 5.96 4.61 -12.43
N TRP A 193 5.25 3.68 -11.82
CA TRP A 193 4.16 2.96 -12.46
C TRP A 193 2.98 3.86 -12.84
N LEU A 194 2.67 4.88 -12.04
CA LEU A 194 1.69 5.90 -12.42
C LEU A 194 2.12 6.65 -13.68
N CYS A 195 3.39 7.08 -13.75
CA CYS A 195 3.91 7.77 -14.95
C CYS A 195 3.85 6.86 -16.18
N ARG A 196 4.20 5.58 -16.04
CA ARG A 196 4.13 4.59 -17.14
C ARG A 196 2.68 4.41 -17.62
N TYR A 197 1.72 4.30 -16.72
CA TYR A 197 0.31 4.23 -17.07
C TYR A 197 -0.13 5.49 -17.83
N LEU A 198 0.15 6.69 -17.30
CA LEU A 198 -0.18 7.96 -17.95
C LEU A 198 0.46 8.09 -19.34
N LYS A 199 1.68 7.58 -19.55
CA LYS A 199 2.33 7.53 -20.88
C LYS A 199 1.52 6.67 -21.86
N THR A 200 0.93 5.55 -21.43
CA THR A 200 0.04 4.76 -22.31
C THR A 200 -1.23 5.52 -22.68
N MET A 201 -1.65 6.47 -21.84
CA MET A 201 -2.77 7.37 -22.09
C MET A 201 -2.38 8.57 -22.99
N GLY A 202 -1.11 8.70 -23.35
CA GLY A 202 -0.60 9.78 -24.20
C GLY A 202 0.05 10.94 -23.45
N ALA A 203 0.29 10.85 -22.15
CA ALA A 203 1.04 11.86 -21.40
C ALA A 203 2.51 11.90 -21.82
N LEU A 204 3.09 13.08 -21.81
CA LEU A 204 4.51 13.33 -22.12
C LEU A 204 5.27 13.57 -20.80
N ILE A 205 5.87 12.50 -20.27
CA ILE A 205 6.57 12.49 -18.98
C ILE A 205 7.97 11.92 -19.18
N GLU A 206 8.96 12.52 -18.55
CA GLU A 206 10.36 12.08 -18.54
C GLU A 206 10.93 12.16 -17.12
N GLY A 207 11.93 11.32 -16.79
CA GLY A 207 12.67 11.38 -15.54
C GLY A 207 12.00 10.66 -14.35
N GLU A 208 10.97 9.86 -14.56
CA GLU A 208 10.19 9.18 -13.50
C GLU A 208 11.00 8.26 -12.59
N GLU A 209 12.21 7.87 -12.98
CA GLU A 209 13.11 7.02 -12.19
C GLU A 209 14.13 7.81 -11.35
N THR A 210 14.27 9.12 -11.60
CA THR A 210 15.38 9.92 -11.05
C THR A 210 14.99 10.75 -9.83
N GLY A 211 13.70 11.00 -9.61
CA GLY A 211 13.19 11.97 -8.62
C GLY A 211 13.16 13.41 -9.14
N GLU A 212 13.53 13.62 -10.38
CA GLU A 212 13.33 14.85 -11.15
C GLU A 212 12.45 14.51 -12.35
N ILE A 213 11.20 14.98 -12.35
CA ILE A 213 10.20 14.60 -13.34
C ILE A 213 9.85 15.82 -14.18
N THR A 214 9.95 15.69 -15.50
CA THR A 214 9.52 16.70 -16.46
C THR A 214 8.22 16.25 -17.11
N ILE A 215 7.20 17.10 -17.08
CA ILE A 215 5.88 16.83 -17.63
C ILE A 215 5.55 17.93 -18.62
N ARG A 216 5.38 17.57 -19.88
CA ARG A 216 4.81 18.47 -20.89
C ARG A 216 3.31 18.21 -20.95
N GLY A 217 2.52 19.19 -20.55
CA GLY A 217 1.08 19.07 -20.55
C GLY A 217 0.51 18.85 -21.95
N VAL A 218 -0.56 18.06 -22.03
CA VAL A 218 -1.31 17.75 -23.25
C VAL A 218 -2.73 18.29 -23.14
N ASP A 219 -3.41 18.49 -24.26
CA ASP A 219 -4.79 19.00 -24.26
C ASP A 219 -5.79 17.91 -23.84
N GLU A 220 -5.52 16.65 -24.17
CA GLU A 220 -6.35 15.49 -23.82
C GLU A 220 -5.50 14.23 -23.64
N LEU A 221 -6.03 13.30 -22.86
CA LEU A 221 -5.52 11.93 -22.70
C LEU A 221 -6.48 10.96 -23.37
N LYS A 222 -5.98 9.76 -23.72
CA LYS A 222 -6.74 8.63 -24.27
C LYS A 222 -7.03 7.61 -23.18
N GLY A 223 -7.96 6.69 -23.42
CA GLY A 223 -8.20 5.57 -22.53
C GLY A 223 -6.95 4.68 -22.37
N GLY A 224 -6.66 4.28 -21.14
CA GLY A 224 -5.57 3.39 -20.83
C GLY A 224 -6.03 1.93 -20.70
N ASP A 225 -5.26 0.98 -21.22
CA ASP A 225 -5.34 -0.44 -20.87
C ASP A 225 -3.98 -0.83 -20.28
N TYR A 226 -3.96 -1.17 -18.99
CA TYR A 226 -2.71 -1.36 -18.27
C TYR A 226 -2.83 -2.43 -17.19
N ARG A 227 -1.79 -3.26 -17.09
CA ARG A 227 -1.70 -4.26 -16.02
C ARG A 227 -1.09 -3.65 -14.77
N ILE A 228 -1.78 -3.76 -13.65
CA ILE A 228 -1.27 -3.35 -12.33
C ILE A 228 -0.03 -4.21 -12.00
N PRO A 229 1.10 -3.60 -11.63
CA PRO A 229 2.28 -4.35 -11.21
C PRO A 229 2.02 -5.12 -9.91
N PRO A 230 2.73 -6.23 -9.66
CA PRO A 230 2.59 -6.99 -8.43
C PRO A 230 2.94 -6.15 -7.19
N ASP A 231 2.31 -6.45 -6.04
CA ASP A 231 2.52 -5.70 -4.80
C ASP A 231 3.78 -6.17 -4.07
N ARG A 232 4.85 -5.34 -4.11
CA ARG A 232 6.11 -5.60 -3.40
C ARG A 232 5.94 -5.73 -1.89
N ILE A 233 4.98 -5.03 -1.28
CA ILE A 233 4.76 -5.07 0.17
C ILE A 233 4.05 -6.37 0.57
N VAL A 234 3.12 -6.83 -0.24
CA VAL A 234 2.49 -8.14 -0.07
C VAL A 234 3.52 -9.26 -0.21
N ALA A 235 4.39 -9.20 -1.23
CA ALA A 235 5.50 -10.15 -1.39
C ALA A 235 6.43 -10.16 -0.17
N GLY A 236 6.86 -8.99 0.32
CA GLY A 236 7.67 -8.87 1.54
C GLY A 236 6.96 -9.41 2.79
N THR A 237 5.64 -9.29 2.86
CA THR A 237 4.83 -9.86 3.96
C THR A 237 4.87 -11.39 3.95
N TYR A 238 4.77 -12.04 2.77
CA TYR A 238 4.89 -13.51 2.68
C TYR A 238 6.31 -14.01 2.91
N LEU A 239 7.34 -13.23 2.54
CA LEU A 239 8.73 -13.49 2.96
C LEU A 239 8.84 -13.49 4.49
N CYS A 240 8.21 -12.52 5.18
CA CYS A 240 8.13 -12.50 6.63
C CYS A 240 7.35 -13.71 7.18
N ALA A 241 6.25 -14.13 6.54
CA ALA A 241 5.49 -15.30 6.96
C ALA A 241 6.34 -16.58 6.86
N ALA A 242 7.09 -16.77 5.75
CA ALA A 242 8.01 -17.89 5.59
C ALA A 242 9.12 -17.90 6.66
N ALA A 243 9.67 -16.73 7.00
CA ALA A 243 10.68 -16.58 8.05
C ALA A 243 10.09 -16.91 9.43
N ALA A 244 8.93 -16.38 9.77
CA ALA A 244 8.24 -16.60 11.03
C ALA A 244 7.91 -18.09 11.23
N ALA A 245 7.36 -18.73 10.21
CA ALA A 245 7.01 -20.16 10.23
C ALA A 245 8.23 -21.08 9.99
N ARG A 246 9.44 -20.53 9.80
CA ARG A 246 10.68 -21.28 9.47
C ARG A 246 10.48 -22.27 8.33
N SER A 247 9.87 -21.84 7.28
CA SER A 247 9.31 -22.66 6.20
C SER A 247 9.93 -22.36 4.85
N LYS A 248 9.59 -23.22 3.86
CA LYS A 248 9.91 -22.99 2.45
C LYS A 248 8.61 -22.81 1.68
N ILE A 249 8.52 -21.74 0.88
CA ILE A 249 7.40 -21.44 0.01
C ILE A 249 7.89 -20.93 -1.35
N ILE A 250 7.02 -20.93 -2.33
CA ILE A 250 7.26 -20.35 -3.65
C ILE A 250 6.30 -19.18 -3.84
N LEU A 251 6.83 -18.04 -4.26
CA LEU A 251 6.07 -16.85 -4.58
C LEU A 251 6.22 -16.55 -6.07
N HIS A 252 5.11 -16.45 -6.80
CA HIS A 252 5.06 -16.06 -8.21
C HIS A 252 4.77 -14.56 -8.34
N ASP A 253 5.22 -13.97 -9.44
CA ASP A 253 5.04 -12.55 -9.75
C ASP A 253 5.64 -11.60 -8.71
N VAL A 254 6.85 -11.90 -8.22
CA VAL A 254 7.53 -11.06 -7.22
C VAL A 254 8.36 -9.98 -7.90
N PRO A 255 8.13 -8.68 -7.61
CA PRO A 255 8.94 -7.58 -8.13
C PRO A 255 10.24 -7.43 -7.28
N VAL A 256 11.16 -8.37 -7.43
CA VAL A 256 12.37 -8.50 -6.60
C VAL A 256 13.24 -7.24 -6.64
N GLU A 257 13.32 -6.59 -7.79
CA GLU A 257 14.12 -5.38 -7.98
C GLU A 257 13.59 -4.20 -7.14
N GLU A 258 12.30 -4.17 -6.87
CA GLU A 258 11.66 -3.14 -6.04
C GLU A 258 11.78 -3.42 -4.52
N LEU A 259 12.36 -4.56 -4.13
CA LEU A 259 12.48 -5.03 -2.75
C LEU A 259 13.93 -5.13 -2.24
N GLN A 260 14.92 -4.63 -2.96
CA GLN A 260 16.33 -4.88 -2.69
C GLN A 260 16.75 -4.61 -1.23
N SER A 261 16.37 -3.46 -0.67
CA SER A 261 16.69 -3.11 0.72
C SER A 261 16.09 -4.06 1.75
N PHE A 262 14.86 -4.54 1.50
CA PHE A 262 14.24 -5.56 2.34
C PHE A 262 14.92 -6.93 2.17
N MET A 263 15.26 -7.32 0.95
CA MET A 263 15.93 -8.60 0.66
C MET A 263 17.31 -8.68 1.30
N GLU A 264 18.02 -7.56 1.40
CA GLU A 264 19.31 -7.48 2.15
C GLU A 264 19.11 -7.76 3.64
N VAL A 265 18.08 -7.15 4.25
CA VAL A 265 17.74 -7.40 5.66
C VAL A 265 17.32 -8.85 5.84
N TYR A 266 16.52 -9.40 4.93
CA TYR A 266 16.07 -10.79 4.95
C TYR A 266 17.25 -11.78 4.96
N ARG A 267 18.28 -11.54 4.12
CA ARG A 267 19.53 -12.34 4.15
C ARG A 267 20.31 -12.17 5.45
N LYS A 268 20.42 -10.94 5.97
CA LYS A 268 21.15 -10.65 7.22
C LYS A 268 20.56 -11.41 8.41
N ILE A 269 19.23 -11.54 8.50
CA ILE A 269 18.57 -12.32 9.54
C ILE A 269 18.65 -13.84 9.31
N GLY A 270 19.22 -14.29 8.19
CA GLY A 270 19.44 -15.71 7.87
C GLY A 270 18.45 -16.31 6.89
N GLY A 271 17.53 -15.53 6.37
CA GLY A 271 16.64 -15.92 5.28
C GLY A 271 17.41 -16.15 3.98
N GLN A 272 16.96 -17.11 3.19
CA GLN A 272 17.53 -17.47 1.89
C GLN A 272 16.46 -17.43 0.83
N TYR A 273 16.84 -17.14 -0.40
CA TYR A 273 15.95 -17.18 -1.54
C TYR A 273 16.72 -17.40 -2.84
N GLN A 274 16.02 -17.91 -3.83
CA GLN A 274 16.50 -18.05 -5.20
C GLN A 274 15.50 -17.41 -6.15
N VAL A 275 15.99 -16.61 -7.09
CA VAL A 275 15.17 -15.92 -8.11
C VAL A 275 15.25 -16.70 -9.42
N ASN A 276 14.10 -17.07 -9.97
CA ASN A 276 13.97 -17.73 -11.27
C ASN A 276 12.92 -16.98 -12.11
N GLY A 277 13.35 -15.97 -12.88
CA GLY A 277 12.41 -15.06 -13.54
C GLY A 277 11.57 -14.28 -12.52
N GLY A 278 10.24 -14.26 -12.69
CA GLY A 278 9.29 -13.66 -11.73
C GLY A 278 8.96 -14.54 -10.51
N THR A 279 9.55 -15.75 -10.41
CA THR A 279 9.32 -16.67 -9.30
C THR A 279 10.42 -16.58 -8.26
N LEU A 280 10.05 -16.59 -7.01
CA LEU A 280 10.95 -16.54 -5.87
C LEU A 280 10.77 -17.78 -4.98
N GLU A 281 11.79 -18.65 -4.95
CA GLU A 281 11.86 -19.73 -3.97
C GLU A 281 12.39 -19.19 -2.65
N VAL A 282 11.57 -19.21 -1.61
CA VAL A 282 11.85 -18.62 -0.29
C VAL A 282 12.16 -19.73 0.70
N ASN A 283 13.27 -19.58 1.47
CA ASN A 283 13.62 -20.47 2.56
C ASN A 283 13.85 -19.65 3.85
N GLY A 284 12.88 -19.68 4.74
CA GLY A 284 12.90 -19.00 6.03
C GLY A 284 13.47 -19.83 7.19
N LYS A 285 13.89 -21.08 6.97
CA LYS A 285 14.30 -22.01 8.04
C LYS A 285 15.38 -21.45 8.97
N ASN A 286 16.31 -20.68 8.43
CA ASN A 286 17.44 -20.12 9.15
C ASN A 286 17.30 -18.63 9.48
N ALA A 287 16.11 -18.06 9.30
CA ALA A 287 15.80 -16.67 9.63
C ALA A 287 15.65 -16.46 11.15
N VAL A 288 16.73 -16.72 11.89
CA VAL A 288 16.77 -16.73 13.37
C VAL A 288 17.77 -15.72 13.94
N ARG A 289 18.47 -14.98 13.08
CA ARG A 289 19.47 -14.00 13.52
C ARG A 289 18.82 -12.66 13.82
N PRO A 290 19.33 -11.89 14.78
CA PRO A 290 18.83 -10.54 15.03
C PRO A 290 19.27 -9.59 13.92
N ALA A 291 18.50 -8.53 13.71
CA ALA A 291 18.90 -7.38 12.93
C ALA A 291 19.46 -6.30 13.87
N VAL A 292 20.76 -5.99 13.79
CA VAL A 292 21.41 -5.01 14.68
C VAL A 292 20.69 -3.66 14.64
N LEU A 293 20.44 -3.16 13.42
CA LEU A 293 19.69 -1.95 13.16
C LEU A 293 19.02 -2.05 11.80
N VAL A 294 17.72 -1.73 11.77
CA VAL A 294 16.95 -1.50 10.54
C VAL A 294 16.33 -0.11 10.65
N GLU A 295 16.56 0.74 9.66
CA GLU A 295 16.01 2.08 9.59
C GLU A 295 15.06 2.17 8.41
N THR A 296 13.82 2.63 8.66
CA THR A 296 12.91 2.91 7.55
C THR A 296 13.32 4.21 6.87
N GLU A 297 13.33 4.18 5.54
CA GLU A 297 13.74 5.31 4.72
C GLU A 297 12.86 5.42 3.48
N ILE A 298 12.93 6.57 2.80
CA ILE A 298 12.36 6.75 1.47
C ILE A 298 13.04 5.77 0.49
N TYR A 299 12.31 5.37 -0.56
CA TYR A 299 12.85 4.46 -1.56
C TYR A 299 14.13 5.03 -2.22
N PRO A 300 15.19 4.21 -2.41
CA PRO A 300 15.24 2.74 -2.30
C PRO A 300 15.58 2.19 -0.90
N GLY A 301 15.47 2.97 0.16
CA GLY A 301 15.69 2.52 1.54
C GLY A 301 14.65 1.50 2.00
N PHE A 302 14.79 1.04 3.25
CA PHE A 302 13.89 0.01 3.80
C PHE A 302 12.45 0.55 3.92
N PRO A 303 11.46 -0.13 3.30
CA PRO A 303 10.10 0.38 3.24
C PRO A 303 9.41 0.32 4.61
N THR A 304 8.88 1.46 5.05
CA THR A 304 8.13 1.58 6.29
C THR A 304 6.93 0.63 6.37
N ASP A 305 6.36 0.22 5.23
CA ASP A 305 5.24 -0.74 5.15
C ASP A 305 5.64 -2.18 5.52
N LEU A 306 6.92 -2.52 5.50
CA LEU A 306 7.44 -3.82 5.95
C LEU A 306 8.05 -3.78 7.36
N GLN A 307 8.04 -2.63 8.03
CA GLN A 307 8.55 -2.46 9.39
C GLN A 307 7.85 -3.38 10.40
N ALA A 308 6.51 -3.37 10.44
CA ALA A 308 5.75 -4.16 11.39
C ALA A 308 5.81 -5.68 11.07
N PRO A 309 5.67 -6.16 9.80
CA PRO A 309 5.92 -7.55 9.44
C PRO A 309 7.29 -8.06 9.85
N LEU A 310 8.37 -7.29 9.59
CA LEU A 310 9.72 -7.65 10.01
C LEU A 310 9.85 -7.69 11.55
N MET A 311 9.26 -6.73 12.26
CA MET A 311 9.27 -6.70 13.73
C MET A 311 8.67 -8.00 14.30
N ALA A 312 7.59 -8.53 13.71
CA ALA A 312 7.01 -9.80 14.11
C ALA A 312 8.02 -10.95 13.96
N VAL A 313 8.71 -11.05 12.82
CA VAL A 313 9.77 -12.07 12.60
C VAL A 313 10.88 -11.97 13.66
N LEU A 314 11.33 -10.75 13.96
CA LEU A 314 12.42 -10.51 14.90
C LEU A 314 12.08 -10.88 16.35
N THR A 315 10.80 -11.01 16.72
CA THR A 315 10.42 -11.56 18.04
C THR A 315 10.86 -13.02 18.22
N GLY A 316 10.98 -13.79 17.12
CA GLY A 316 11.44 -15.17 17.11
C GLY A 316 12.96 -15.32 16.88
N ALA A 317 13.69 -14.24 16.62
CA ALA A 317 15.14 -14.24 16.40
C ALA A 317 15.93 -14.39 17.71
N GLN A 318 17.14 -14.95 17.65
CA GLN A 318 17.99 -15.12 18.82
C GLN A 318 18.85 -13.87 19.04
N GLY A 319 18.53 -13.05 20.05
CA GLY A 319 19.28 -11.85 20.40
C GLY A 319 18.48 -10.56 20.31
N GLN A 320 19.17 -9.43 20.27
CA GLN A 320 18.55 -8.10 20.25
C GLN A 320 18.57 -7.50 18.85
N SER A 321 17.41 -7.01 18.42
CA SER A 321 17.23 -6.24 17.18
C SER A 321 16.76 -4.83 17.50
N THR A 322 17.08 -3.90 16.61
CA THR A 322 16.62 -2.51 16.70
C THR A 322 15.96 -2.10 15.40
N ILE A 323 14.78 -1.50 15.49
CA ILE A 323 14.11 -0.88 14.35
C ILE A 323 13.92 0.60 14.67
N ARG A 324 14.33 1.47 13.73
CA ARG A 324 14.09 2.93 13.79
C ARG A 324 13.13 3.31 12.67
N GLU A 325 12.00 3.92 13.03
CA GLU A 325 10.99 4.39 12.11
C GLU A 325 11.18 5.88 11.85
N ASN A 326 11.65 6.23 10.64
CA ASN A 326 11.97 7.61 10.27
C ASN A 326 10.88 8.27 9.41
N ILE A 327 9.83 7.52 9.02
CA ILE A 327 8.79 8.00 8.10
C ILE A 327 7.53 8.44 8.84
N PHE A 328 7.11 7.68 9.87
CA PHE A 328 5.86 7.94 10.60
C PHE A 328 6.04 7.98 12.13
N ASP A 329 5.38 8.93 12.78
CA ASP A 329 5.57 9.20 14.22
C ASP A 329 5.00 8.11 15.14
N ARG A 330 3.98 7.34 14.72
CA ARG A 330 3.22 6.41 15.58
C ARG A 330 3.00 5.05 14.93
N ARG A 331 4.08 4.44 14.40
CA ARG A 331 3.95 3.19 13.64
C ARG A 331 4.22 1.91 14.44
N PHE A 332 4.47 2.01 15.73
CA PHE A 332 4.70 0.85 16.60
C PHE A 332 3.44 0.34 17.32
N GLY A 333 2.24 0.62 16.82
CA GLY A 333 0.98 0.15 17.41
C GLY A 333 0.91 -1.37 17.59
N SER A 334 1.37 -2.14 16.60
CA SER A 334 1.42 -3.60 16.65
C SER A 334 2.38 -4.15 17.72
N ALA A 335 3.43 -3.40 18.10
CA ALA A 335 4.35 -3.81 19.17
C ALA A 335 3.62 -4.02 20.50
N PHE A 336 2.66 -3.14 20.83
CA PHE A 336 1.87 -3.26 22.07
C PHE A 336 0.98 -4.52 22.05
N GLN A 337 0.49 -4.93 20.89
CA GLN A 337 -0.30 -6.14 20.74
C GLN A 337 0.59 -7.40 20.81
N MET A 338 1.76 -7.39 20.17
CA MET A 338 2.74 -8.48 20.28
C MET A 338 3.24 -8.67 21.73
N LYS A 339 3.32 -7.59 22.54
CA LYS A 339 3.62 -7.71 23.99
C LYS A 339 2.56 -8.50 24.73
N LYS A 340 1.27 -8.43 24.37
CA LYS A 340 0.22 -9.29 24.95
C LYS A 340 0.46 -10.78 24.63
N MET A 341 1.07 -11.06 23.47
CA MET A 341 1.49 -12.41 23.09
C MET A 341 2.78 -12.87 23.80
N GLY A 342 3.39 -12.03 24.62
CA GLY A 342 4.63 -12.33 25.37
C GLY A 342 5.92 -11.86 24.71
N ALA A 343 5.86 -11.08 23.63
CA ALA A 343 7.05 -10.49 23.01
C ALA A 343 7.74 -9.47 23.93
N ASP A 344 9.06 -9.48 23.94
CA ASP A 344 9.88 -8.51 24.66
C ASP A 344 10.29 -7.37 23.72
N ILE A 345 9.45 -6.36 23.66
CA ILE A 345 9.63 -5.18 22.82
C ILE A 345 9.57 -3.93 23.69
N SER A 346 10.59 -3.07 23.59
CA SER A 346 10.63 -1.75 24.21
C SER A 346 10.54 -0.68 23.14
N VAL A 347 9.55 0.21 23.21
CA VAL A 347 9.37 1.32 22.27
C VAL A 347 9.68 2.63 22.96
N SER A 348 10.55 3.44 22.37
CA SER A 348 10.89 4.79 22.83
C SER A 348 11.06 5.74 21.65
N GLY A 349 10.21 6.77 21.57
CA GLY A 349 10.17 7.69 20.43
C GLY A 349 9.93 6.93 19.10
N ASN A 350 10.84 7.12 18.17
CA ASN A 350 10.82 6.46 16.85
C ASN A 350 11.60 5.15 16.80
N GLN A 351 11.91 4.54 17.95
CA GLN A 351 12.74 3.33 18.00
C GLN A 351 12.04 2.20 18.77
N ALA A 352 12.13 0.99 18.24
CA ALA A 352 11.77 -0.25 18.92
C ALA A 352 12.99 -1.14 19.11
N ILE A 353 13.20 -1.63 20.34
CA ILE A 353 14.19 -2.64 20.68
C ILE A 353 13.45 -3.94 20.92
N ILE A 354 13.78 -4.98 20.16
CA ILE A 354 13.17 -6.30 20.19
C ILE A 354 14.21 -7.28 20.79
N ARG A 355 13.92 -7.88 21.93
CA ARG A 355 14.71 -8.96 22.51
C ARG A 355 14.00 -10.26 22.19
N GLY A 356 14.41 -10.87 21.09
CA GLY A 356 13.79 -12.06 20.55
C GLY A 356 14.14 -13.35 21.30
N GLY A 357 13.61 -14.48 20.81
CA GLY A 357 13.86 -15.81 21.38
C GLY A 357 12.88 -16.23 22.46
N LYS A 358 11.93 -15.36 22.87
CA LYS A 358 10.80 -15.75 23.73
C LYS A 358 9.71 -16.42 22.91
N THR A 359 9.13 -17.47 23.45
CA THR A 359 7.97 -18.15 22.86
C THR A 359 6.75 -17.24 22.98
N LEU A 360 6.15 -16.89 21.85
CA LEU A 360 4.86 -16.19 21.82
C LEU A 360 3.73 -17.15 22.19
N LYS A 361 2.69 -16.62 22.84
CA LYS A 361 1.48 -17.36 23.17
C LYS A 361 0.28 -16.78 22.42
N GLY A 362 -0.56 -17.68 21.91
CA GLY A 362 -1.82 -17.29 21.30
C GLY A 362 -2.71 -16.56 22.30
N THR A 363 -3.32 -15.48 21.86
CA THR A 363 -4.24 -14.66 22.63
C THR A 363 -5.06 -13.77 21.72
N GLN A 364 -6.00 -13.02 22.28
CA GLN A 364 -6.72 -12.01 21.52
C GLN A 364 -5.89 -10.73 21.37
N VAL A 365 -5.70 -10.28 20.13
CA VAL A 365 -5.01 -9.07 19.75
C VAL A 365 -5.83 -8.25 18.76
N GLN A 366 -5.55 -6.95 18.64
CA GLN A 366 -6.34 -6.05 17.81
C GLN A 366 -5.49 -5.40 16.72
N ALA A 367 -5.89 -5.55 15.47
CA ALA A 367 -5.35 -4.77 14.37
C ALA A 367 -5.83 -3.30 14.50
N GLY A 368 -4.89 -2.37 14.48
CA GLY A 368 -5.16 -0.93 14.53
C GLY A 368 -4.86 -0.24 13.19
N ASP A 369 -4.16 -0.92 12.31
CA ASP A 369 -3.84 -0.48 10.96
C ASP A 369 -3.55 -1.69 10.05
N LEU A 370 -3.48 -1.44 8.75
CA LEU A 370 -3.29 -2.46 7.71
C LEU A 370 -2.04 -3.34 7.93
N ARG A 371 -0.87 -2.72 8.07
CA ARG A 371 0.42 -3.44 8.14
C ARG A 371 0.66 -4.02 9.53
N GLY A 372 0.17 -3.32 10.56
CA GLY A 372 0.15 -3.84 11.93
C GLY A 372 -0.72 -5.09 12.04
N GLY A 373 -1.89 -5.11 11.40
CA GLY A 373 -2.76 -6.30 11.36
C GLY A 373 -2.08 -7.50 10.69
N ALA A 374 -1.47 -7.31 9.52
CA ALA A 374 -0.70 -8.38 8.86
C ALA A 374 0.46 -8.88 9.72
N ALA A 375 1.16 -7.97 10.43
CA ALA A 375 2.22 -8.35 11.35
C ALA A 375 1.74 -9.20 12.53
N LEU A 376 0.50 -8.99 13.01
CA LEU A 376 -0.09 -9.82 14.04
C LEU A 376 -0.41 -11.24 13.53
N LEU A 377 -0.84 -11.39 12.26
CA LEU A 377 -0.98 -12.71 11.64
C LEU A 377 0.37 -13.42 11.56
N ILE A 378 1.44 -12.72 11.16
CA ILE A 378 2.81 -13.28 11.12
C ILE A 378 3.27 -13.71 12.51
N ALA A 379 3.04 -12.89 13.54
CA ALA A 379 3.35 -13.26 14.93
C ALA A 379 2.56 -14.49 15.39
N ALA A 380 1.29 -14.60 14.98
CA ALA A 380 0.43 -15.72 15.29
C ALA A 380 0.95 -17.05 14.71
N LEU A 381 1.59 -17.03 13.50
CA LEU A 381 2.19 -18.23 12.91
C LEU A 381 3.24 -18.89 13.82
N MET A 382 3.95 -18.10 14.66
CA MET A 382 4.99 -18.57 15.57
C MET A 382 4.45 -18.93 16.95
N ALA A 383 3.29 -18.43 17.35
CA ALA A 383 2.78 -18.52 18.70
C ALA A 383 2.43 -19.98 19.11
N GLU A 384 2.40 -20.25 20.40
CA GLU A 384 1.79 -21.48 20.94
C GLU A 384 0.30 -21.27 21.17
N GLY A 385 -0.52 -22.19 20.65
CA GLY A 385 -1.98 -22.12 20.77
C GLY A 385 -2.62 -21.29 19.66
N GLU A 386 -3.82 -20.79 19.92
CA GLU A 386 -4.63 -20.03 18.98
C GLU A 386 -4.56 -18.53 19.24
N THR A 387 -4.43 -17.74 18.19
CA THR A 387 -4.50 -16.28 18.23
C THR A 387 -5.76 -15.80 17.52
N CYS A 388 -6.53 -14.92 18.17
CA CYS A 388 -7.66 -14.21 17.58
C CYS A 388 -7.22 -12.76 17.26
N VAL A 389 -7.21 -12.40 15.99
CA VAL A 389 -6.89 -11.03 15.52
C VAL A 389 -8.20 -10.32 15.18
N THR A 390 -8.64 -9.40 16.03
CA THR A 390 -9.80 -8.54 15.77
C THR A 390 -9.42 -7.35 14.88
N GLY A 391 -10.40 -6.70 14.24
CA GLY A 391 -10.14 -5.59 13.30
C GLY A 391 -9.64 -6.06 11.93
N ALA A 392 -10.11 -7.21 11.46
CA ALA A 392 -9.75 -7.78 10.15
C ALA A 392 -10.01 -6.84 8.97
N GLY A 393 -10.99 -5.93 9.09
CA GLY A 393 -11.29 -4.89 8.11
C GLY A 393 -10.11 -3.96 7.83
N PHE A 394 -9.16 -3.79 8.74
CA PHE A 394 -7.92 -3.07 8.44
C PHE A 394 -7.02 -3.87 7.49
N ILE A 395 -7.00 -5.19 7.61
CA ILE A 395 -6.15 -6.07 6.79
C ILE A 395 -6.67 -6.13 5.35
N SER A 396 -7.99 -6.23 5.17
CA SER A 396 -8.65 -6.27 3.84
C SER A 396 -8.49 -4.98 3.03
N ARG A 397 -7.97 -3.92 3.62
CA ARG A 397 -7.60 -2.69 2.91
C ARG A 397 -6.44 -2.86 1.94
N GLY A 398 -5.63 -3.90 2.07
CA GLY A 398 -4.45 -4.08 1.25
C GLY A 398 -4.04 -5.52 0.98
N TYR A 399 -4.69 -6.49 1.61
CA TYR A 399 -4.52 -7.91 1.33
C TYR A 399 -5.86 -8.48 0.89
N GLU A 400 -5.90 -8.99 -0.32
CA GLU A 400 -7.10 -9.53 -0.95
C GLU A 400 -7.48 -10.89 -0.35
N HIS A 401 -6.52 -11.81 -0.30
CA HIS A 401 -6.75 -13.21 0.04
C HIS A 401 -5.80 -13.76 1.13
N ILE A 402 -5.29 -12.90 2.05
CA ILE A 402 -4.26 -13.33 3.01
C ILE A 402 -4.63 -14.59 3.82
N CYS A 403 -5.91 -14.76 4.17
CA CYS A 403 -6.37 -15.97 4.87
C CYS A 403 -6.38 -17.20 3.96
N GLU A 404 -6.78 -17.02 2.70
CA GLU A 404 -6.82 -18.10 1.70
C GLU A 404 -5.41 -18.50 1.29
N ASP A 405 -4.53 -17.53 1.07
CA ASP A 405 -3.13 -17.75 0.73
C ASP A 405 -2.40 -18.50 1.84
N LEU A 406 -2.53 -18.04 3.08
CA LEU A 406 -1.92 -18.73 4.22
C LEU A 406 -2.50 -20.13 4.44
N ARG A 407 -3.80 -20.35 4.13
CA ARG A 407 -4.44 -21.67 4.18
C ARG A 407 -3.90 -22.56 3.05
N THR A 408 -3.76 -22.04 1.84
CA THR A 408 -3.14 -22.74 0.70
C THR A 408 -1.71 -23.16 1.03
N LEU A 409 -0.97 -22.33 1.74
CA LEU A 409 0.36 -22.66 2.24
C LEU A 409 0.37 -23.63 3.43
N GLY A 410 -0.80 -24.09 3.93
CA GLY A 410 -0.91 -25.09 4.99
C GLY A 410 -1.14 -24.54 6.39
N CYS A 411 -1.33 -23.23 6.54
CA CYS A 411 -1.69 -22.64 7.84
C CYS A 411 -3.16 -22.95 8.19
N ARG A 412 -3.41 -23.30 9.44
CA ARG A 412 -4.78 -23.38 9.96
C ARG A 412 -5.23 -21.97 10.39
N ILE A 413 -5.96 -21.32 9.48
CA ILE A 413 -6.45 -19.95 9.62
C ILE A 413 -7.89 -19.87 9.12
N TRP A 414 -8.77 -19.13 9.83
CA TRP A 414 -10.18 -18.98 9.44
C TRP A 414 -10.78 -17.68 9.95
N GLN A 415 -11.89 -17.31 9.33
CA GLN A 415 -12.77 -16.23 9.78
C GLN A 415 -14.13 -16.83 10.14
N PRO A 416 -14.69 -16.57 11.34
CA PRO A 416 -16.02 -17.03 11.70
C PRO A 416 -17.08 -16.58 10.69
N GLY A 417 -17.88 -17.53 10.23
CA GLY A 417 -18.95 -17.28 9.24
C GLY A 417 -18.56 -17.41 7.77
N THR A 418 -17.30 -17.73 7.46
CA THR A 418 -16.86 -18.04 6.07
C THR A 418 -16.63 -19.54 5.84
N GLU A 419 -16.73 -20.37 6.88
CA GLU A 419 -16.36 -21.80 6.84
C GLU A 419 -17.37 -22.75 6.17
N ASP A 420 -18.60 -22.34 5.85
CA ASP A 420 -19.68 -23.32 5.55
C ASP A 420 -20.15 -23.40 4.09
N LEU A 421 -19.57 -22.72 3.13
CA LEU A 421 -20.07 -22.79 1.75
C LEU A 421 -19.40 -23.82 0.85
N ARG A 422 -18.29 -24.46 1.27
CA ARG A 422 -17.55 -25.44 0.44
C ARG A 422 -17.62 -26.90 0.89
N ILE A 423 -18.26 -27.19 2.04
CA ILE A 423 -18.45 -28.58 2.51
C ILE A 423 -19.64 -29.27 1.81
N TYR A 424 -20.53 -28.50 1.18
CA TYR A 424 -21.73 -29.06 0.52
C TYR A 424 -21.58 -29.33 -0.99
N GLU A 425 -20.46 -28.99 -1.62
CA GLU A 425 -20.23 -29.26 -3.06
C GLU A 425 -19.37 -30.50 -3.33
N ARG A 426 -19.03 -31.30 -2.30
CA ARG A 426 -18.37 -32.62 -2.46
C ARG A 426 -19.17 -33.72 -1.74
N LYS A 427 -20.35 -34.00 -2.24
CA LYS A 427 -21.03 -35.29 -2.08
C LYS A 427 -21.68 -35.71 -3.39
#